data_bd65dcf51d9043725f9a3c13cc040725
#
_entry.id   bd65dcf51d9043725f9a3c13cc040725
#
_cell.length_a   1.000
_cell.length_b   1.000
_cell.length_c   1.000
_cell.angle_alpha   90.00
_cell.angle_beta   90.00
_cell.angle_gamma   90.00
#
_symmetry.space_group_name_H-M   'P 1'
#
loop_
_entity.id
_entity.type
_entity.pdbx_description
1 polymer ?
#
loop_
_entity_poly.entity_id
_entity_poly.type
_entity_poly.pdbx_seq_one_letter_code
_entity_poly.pdbx_strand_id
1 'polypeptide(L)'
;MFVLKLKIYESIDGAAISLIFLLSLAIALLVIGGDRHVPKIRDFSWQNKVVGATDTAFVLTFSRPMDSLSVESNLRIEPPLPGKISWSGRRLVYTLTAPPQYDRTYRIELQKAREKVGFGKPGNFIAPFVSQWKTPDRAFVYIGTEATEKGRLILENLTRQQKTLLTPQNLVVKDYRIYPGGGRILFSASEWSNYKPGLFEQSLYAVTTDRNAHSAQKPGTIQHILGNQDYENLKFDLSPDGKAIAIQRANRSNVEDIGLWVLRPESAPTAQKLLNRPAGKFAIAPDSATIANPQADGIAILSLTPNIKPLDFIPSFRRIFSFTPDGRQSAMLKYNSDFTQSVFLVTNQGLKKELIRTAGEFINCQFDPRNPQLYCLLTRRKSEKKIPKN
;
A
#
# COMPACT_ATOMS: atom_id res chain seq x y z
N MET A 1 -74.77 -18.34 39.95
CA MET A 1 -75.08 -17.16 39.13
C MET A 1 -73.90 -16.20 39.24
N PHE A 2 -72.90 -16.33 38.36
CA PHE A 2 -71.72 -15.48 38.37
C PHE A 2 -72.02 -14.26 37.49
N VAL A 3 -72.12 -13.10 38.12
CA VAL A 3 -72.23 -11.82 37.41
C VAL A 3 -70.84 -11.28 37.15
N LEU A 4 -70.40 -11.35 35.92
CA LEU A 4 -69.15 -10.69 35.50
C LEU A 4 -69.48 -9.17 35.37
N LYS A 5 -68.97 -8.40 36.37
CA LYS A 5 -68.90 -6.94 36.25
C LYS A 5 -67.81 -6.55 35.28
N LEU A 6 -68.18 -6.19 34.05
CA LEU A 6 -67.25 -5.43 33.18
C LEU A 6 -67.05 -4.04 33.79
N LYS A 7 -65.81 -3.80 34.24
CA LYS A 7 -65.35 -2.48 34.67
C LYS A 7 -65.25 -1.58 33.44
N ILE A 8 -66.04 -0.52 33.40
CA ILE A 8 -66.01 0.48 32.33
C ILE A 8 -64.63 1.16 32.42
N TYR A 9 -63.82 1.04 31.35
CA TYR A 9 -62.55 1.66 31.23
C TYR A 9 -62.62 3.19 31.38
N GLU A 10 -61.75 3.79 32.17
CA GLU A 10 -61.62 5.25 32.22
C GLU A 10 -61.25 5.80 30.84
N SER A 11 -61.64 7.03 30.54
CA SER A 11 -61.46 7.63 29.20
C SER A 11 -60.02 7.62 28.66
N ILE A 12 -59.06 7.57 29.56
CA ILE A 12 -57.61 7.48 29.27
C ILE A 12 -57.26 6.11 28.72
N ASP A 13 -57.81 5.02 29.26
CA ASP A 13 -57.58 3.66 28.78
C ASP A 13 -58.14 3.45 27.37
N GLY A 14 -59.32 4.03 27.09
CA GLY A 14 -59.93 4.01 25.77
C GLY A 14 -59.07 4.76 24.72
N ALA A 15 -58.53 5.89 25.10
CA ALA A 15 -57.64 6.66 24.23
C ALA A 15 -56.33 5.91 23.98
N ALA A 16 -55.73 5.26 25.01
CA ALA A 16 -54.52 4.47 24.88
C ALA A 16 -54.71 3.24 23.98
N ILE A 17 -55.84 2.51 24.14
CA ILE A 17 -56.15 1.34 23.30
C ILE A 17 -56.37 1.79 21.84
N SER A 18 -57.10 2.90 21.61
CA SER A 18 -57.28 3.45 20.27
C SER A 18 -55.98 3.86 19.59
N LEU A 19 -55.05 4.47 20.35
CA LEU A 19 -53.74 4.83 19.85
C LEU A 19 -52.88 3.59 19.50
N ILE A 20 -52.88 2.58 20.38
CA ILE A 20 -52.17 1.31 20.13
C ILE A 20 -52.73 0.62 18.86
N PHE A 21 -54.04 0.59 18.71
CA PHE A 21 -54.67 0.00 17.52
C PHE A 21 -54.31 0.78 16.25
N LEU A 22 -54.29 2.10 16.28
CA LEU A 22 -53.95 2.97 15.16
C LEU A 22 -52.46 2.80 14.79
N LEU A 23 -51.56 2.75 15.78
CA LEU A 23 -50.14 2.49 15.57
C LEU A 23 -49.89 1.09 15.02
N SER A 24 -50.58 0.07 15.57
CA SER A 24 -50.47 -1.31 15.08
C SER A 24 -50.98 -1.44 13.65
N LEU A 25 -52.11 -0.76 13.31
CA LEU A 25 -52.64 -0.69 11.94
C LEU A 25 -51.64 0.03 11.01
N ALA A 26 -51.07 1.14 11.44
CA ALA A 26 -50.04 1.87 10.68
C ALA A 26 -48.79 1.00 10.44
N ILE A 27 -48.33 0.29 11.47
CA ILE A 27 -47.22 -0.67 11.33
C ILE A 27 -47.60 -1.80 10.37
N ALA A 28 -48.81 -2.37 10.50
CA ALA A 28 -49.29 -3.41 9.60
C ALA A 28 -49.32 -2.91 8.14
N LEU A 29 -49.84 -1.71 7.91
CA LEU A 29 -49.88 -1.09 6.58
C LEU A 29 -48.46 -0.84 6.02
N LEU A 30 -47.51 -0.40 6.86
CA LEU A 30 -46.12 -0.24 6.47
C LEU A 30 -45.44 -1.58 6.14
N VAL A 31 -45.72 -2.63 6.92
CA VAL A 31 -45.20 -3.98 6.67
C VAL A 31 -45.81 -4.61 5.42
N ILE A 32 -47.13 -4.43 5.20
CA ILE A 32 -47.85 -4.94 4.01
C ILE A 32 -47.46 -4.14 2.76
N GLY A 33 -47.29 -2.81 2.89
CA GLY A 33 -46.85 -1.94 1.79
C GLY A 33 -45.47 -2.29 1.27
N GLY A 34 -44.68 -3.00 2.04
CA GLY A 34 -43.35 -3.49 1.72
C GLY A 34 -42.39 -2.35 1.36
N ASP A 35 -41.12 -2.58 1.54
CA ASP A 35 -40.10 -1.62 1.14
C ASP A 35 -39.90 -1.72 -0.40
N ARG A 36 -40.46 -0.79 -1.14
CA ARG A 36 -40.41 -0.72 -2.62
C ARG A 36 -39.06 -0.20 -3.16
N HIS A 37 -38.09 0.01 -2.29
CA HIS A 37 -36.79 0.54 -2.74
C HIS A 37 -36.02 -0.51 -3.54
N VAL A 38 -35.69 -0.14 -4.78
CA VAL A 38 -34.91 -0.97 -5.68
C VAL A 38 -33.48 -1.14 -5.11
N PRO A 39 -32.96 -2.38 -4.99
CA PRO A 39 -31.59 -2.58 -4.57
C PRO A 39 -30.62 -1.92 -5.55
N LYS A 40 -29.51 -1.35 -5.02
CA LYS A 40 -28.49 -0.68 -5.82
C LYS A 40 -27.12 -0.91 -5.24
N ILE A 41 -26.09 -0.73 -6.06
CA ILE A 41 -24.71 -0.63 -5.59
C ILE A 41 -24.52 0.73 -4.94
N ARG A 42 -24.07 0.75 -3.67
CA ARG A 42 -23.75 1.97 -2.91
C ARG A 42 -22.33 2.43 -3.12
N ASP A 43 -21.43 1.46 -3.27
CA ASP A 43 -20.01 1.74 -3.38
C ASP A 43 -19.32 0.70 -4.26
N PHE A 44 -18.38 1.17 -5.08
CA PHE A 44 -17.48 0.38 -5.88
C PHE A 44 -16.06 0.87 -5.64
N SER A 45 -15.24 0.04 -5.00
CA SER A 45 -13.90 0.44 -4.51
C SER A 45 -12.92 0.86 -5.62
N TRP A 46 -13.18 0.51 -6.88
CA TRP A 46 -12.36 0.91 -8.03
C TRP A 46 -13.01 1.99 -8.91
N GLN A 47 -14.09 2.59 -8.46
CA GLN A 47 -14.73 3.68 -9.20
C GLN A 47 -13.75 4.86 -9.37
N ASN A 48 -13.50 5.26 -10.63
CA ASN A 48 -12.58 6.35 -11.00
C ASN A 48 -11.12 6.14 -10.53
N LYS A 49 -10.73 4.91 -10.21
CA LYS A 49 -9.38 4.56 -9.77
C LYS A 49 -8.52 4.14 -10.96
N VAL A 50 -7.22 4.45 -10.87
CA VAL A 50 -6.18 3.82 -11.70
C VAL A 50 -5.71 2.56 -10.95
N VAL A 51 -6.07 1.39 -11.47
CA VAL A 51 -5.83 0.10 -10.83
C VAL A 51 -4.44 -0.41 -11.19
N GLY A 52 -3.54 -0.41 -10.22
CA GLY A 52 -2.15 -0.83 -10.38
C GLY A 52 -1.91 -2.31 -10.10
N ALA A 53 -0.63 -2.69 -10.12
CA ALA A 53 -0.20 -4.07 -9.89
C ALA A 53 -0.50 -4.59 -8.48
N THR A 54 -0.59 -3.72 -7.50
CA THR A 54 -0.88 -4.05 -6.10
C THR A 54 -2.37 -4.16 -5.78
N ASP A 55 -3.23 -3.73 -6.70
CA ASP A 55 -4.68 -3.81 -6.55
C ASP A 55 -5.16 -5.20 -6.97
N THR A 56 -5.30 -6.11 -6.01
CA THR A 56 -5.63 -7.52 -6.27
C THR A 56 -7.11 -7.83 -6.14
N ALA A 57 -7.92 -6.93 -5.59
CA ALA A 57 -9.34 -7.16 -5.40
C ALA A 57 -10.14 -5.85 -5.41
N PHE A 58 -11.39 -5.94 -5.86
CA PHE A 58 -12.37 -4.87 -5.66
C PHE A 58 -13.55 -5.31 -4.81
N VAL A 59 -14.26 -4.34 -4.27
CA VAL A 59 -15.44 -4.55 -3.44
C VAL A 59 -16.64 -3.84 -4.06
N LEU A 60 -17.77 -4.55 -4.18
CA LEU A 60 -19.07 -3.99 -4.43
C LEU A 60 -19.89 -4.03 -3.13
N THR A 61 -20.40 -2.89 -2.70
CA THR A 61 -21.26 -2.79 -1.51
C THR A 61 -22.68 -2.50 -1.96
N PHE A 62 -23.60 -3.43 -1.64
CA PHE A 62 -25.00 -3.32 -2.01
C PHE A 62 -25.83 -2.61 -0.92
N SER A 63 -26.91 -1.96 -1.34
CA SER A 63 -27.86 -1.34 -0.42
C SER A 63 -28.66 -2.37 0.40
N ARG A 64 -28.81 -3.60 -0.13
CA ARG A 64 -29.56 -4.72 0.44
C ARG A 64 -28.82 -6.04 0.28
N PRO A 65 -29.14 -7.08 1.06
CA PRO A 65 -28.65 -8.43 0.79
C PRO A 65 -29.06 -8.88 -0.60
N MET A 66 -28.15 -9.44 -1.38
CA MET A 66 -28.39 -9.92 -2.74
C MET A 66 -28.37 -11.46 -2.78
N ASP A 67 -29.07 -12.02 -3.74
CA ASP A 67 -28.93 -13.41 -4.13
C ASP A 67 -27.56 -13.58 -4.83
N SER A 68 -26.67 -14.34 -4.20
CA SER A 68 -25.28 -14.48 -4.68
C SER A 68 -25.21 -15.10 -6.07
N LEU A 69 -25.99 -16.15 -6.32
CA LEU A 69 -25.99 -16.84 -7.62
C LEU A 69 -26.54 -15.91 -8.72
N SER A 70 -27.57 -15.15 -8.40
CA SER A 70 -28.12 -14.17 -9.34
C SER A 70 -27.13 -13.04 -9.66
N VAL A 71 -26.33 -12.57 -8.68
CA VAL A 71 -25.28 -11.55 -8.93
C VAL A 71 -24.16 -12.16 -9.76
N GLU A 72 -23.65 -13.33 -9.39
CA GLU A 72 -22.51 -13.99 -10.06
C GLU A 72 -22.82 -14.30 -11.53
N SER A 73 -24.06 -14.73 -11.83
CA SER A 73 -24.50 -15.03 -13.20
C SER A 73 -24.67 -13.79 -14.08
N ASN A 74 -24.87 -12.62 -13.48
CA ASN A 74 -25.16 -11.38 -14.18
C ASN A 74 -24.02 -10.33 -14.10
N LEU A 75 -22.97 -10.60 -13.34
CA LEU A 75 -21.80 -9.72 -13.27
C LEU A 75 -20.91 -9.92 -14.51
N ARG A 76 -20.70 -8.85 -15.25
CA ARG A 76 -19.85 -8.85 -16.47
C ARG A 76 -18.71 -7.88 -16.32
N ILE A 77 -17.53 -8.29 -16.76
CA ILE A 77 -16.32 -7.46 -16.79
C ILE A 77 -15.75 -7.55 -18.20
N GLU A 78 -15.55 -6.41 -18.84
CA GLU A 78 -15.01 -6.31 -20.21
C GLU A 78 -13.80 -5.36 -20.24
N PRO A 79 -12.66 -5.78 -20.80
CA PRO A 79 -12.29 -7.14 -21.23
C PRO A 79 -12.40 -8.17 -20.08
N PRO A 80 -12.54 -9.48 -20.40
CA PRO A 80 -12.64 -10.50 -19.37
C PRO A 80 -11.44 -10.46 -18.41
N LEU A 81 -11.74 -10.47 -17.11
CA LEU A 81 -10.73 -10.43 -16.06
C LEU A 81 -11.01 -11.56 -15.06
N PRO A 82 -10.19 -12.64 -15.05
CA PRO A 82 -10.45 -13.80 -14.22
C PRO A 82 -10.28 -13.50 -12.74
N GLY A 83 -11.20 -13.99 -11.92
CA GLY A 83 -11.19 -13.78 -10.49
C GLY A 83 -12.08 -14.76 -9.73
N LYS A 84 -12.04 -14.67 -8.40
CA LYS A 84 -12.87 -15.43 -7.47
C LYS A 84 -13.76 -14.47 -6.70
N ILE A 85 -15.03 -14.85 -6.53
CA ILE A 85 -15.99 -14.08 -5.76
C ILE A 85 -16.08 -14.65 -4.33
N SER A 86 -16.13 -13.77 -3.36
CA SER A 86 -16.48 -14.08 -1.98
C SER A 86 -17.47 -13.06 -1.42
N TRP A 87 -18.28 -13.49 -0.45
CA TRP A 87 -19.34 -12.70 0.12
C TRP A 87 -19.16 -12.46 1.62
N SER A 88 -19.50 -11.27 2.06
CA SER A 88 -19.61 -10.90 3.47
C SER A 88 -20.82 -9.98 3.66
N GLY A 89 -21.95 -10.55 4.04
CA GLY A 89 -23.22 -9.84 4.16
C GLY A 89 -23.66 -9.15 2.86
N ARG A 90 -23.63 -7.82 2.82
CA ARG A 90 -23.98 -7.00 1.65
C ARG A 90 -22.77 -6.62 0.79
N ARG A 91 -21.62 -7.24 0.99
CA ARG A 91 -20.38 -6.94 0.28
C ARG A 91 -19.95 -8.15 -0.54
N LEU A 92 -19.73 -7.92 -1.82
CA LEU A 92 -19.05 -8.84 -2.74
C LEU A 92 -17.59 -8.39 -2.87
N VAL A 93 -16.68 -9.31 -2.66
CA VAL A 93 -15.26 -9.12 -2.94
C VAL A 93 -14.89 -9.95 -4.15
N TYR A 94 -14.39 -9.30 -5.19
CA TYR A 94 -13.86 -9.94 -6.40
C TYR A 94 -12.34 -9.93 -6.33
N THR A 95 -11.73 -11.09 -6.10
CA THR A 95 -10.28 -11.23 -6.02
C THR A 95 -9.73 -11.71 -7.35
N LEU A 96 -8.83 -10.96 -7.96
CA LEU A 96 -8.20 -11.30 -9.22
C LEU A 96 -7.32 -12.55 -9.08
N THR A 97 -7.42 -13.47 -10.04
CA THR A 97 -6.51 -14.63 -10.16
C THR A 97 -5.39 -14.38 -11.17
N ALA A 98 -5.54 -13.36 -12.01
CA ALA A 98 -4.49 -12.89 -12.93
C ALA A 98 -4.45 -11.35 -12.91
N PRO A 99 -3.27 -10.74 -13.14
CA PRO A 99 -3.15 -9.28 -13.21
C PRO A 99 -3.93 -8.72 -14.41
N PRO A 100 -4.55 -7.56 -14.28
CA PRO A 100 -5.11 -6.85 -15.43
C PRO A 100 -3.98 -6.42 -16.37
N GLN A 101 -4.28 -6.35 -17.67
CA GLN A 101 -3.33 -5.86 -18.67
C GLN A 101 -3.09 -4.36 -18.47
N TYR A 102 -1.87 -3.91 -18.77
CA TYR A 102 -1.53 -2.48 -18.75
C TYR A 102 -2.24 -1.71 -19.86
N ASP A 103 -2.46 -0.41 -19.64
CA ASP A 103 -3.08 0.52 -20.58
C ASP A 103 -4.42 0.00 -21.14
N ARG A 104 -5.27 -0.49 -20.23
CA ARG A 104 -6.61 -0.97 -20.56
C ARG A 104 -7.66 -0.25 -19.77
N THR A 105 -8.78 0.01 -20.42
CA THR A 105 -10.02 0.41 -19.75
C THR A 105 -10.87 -0.83 -19.59
N TYR A 106 -11.24 -1.11 -18.36
CA TYR A 106 -12.17 -2.18 -18.00
C TYR A 106 -13.51 -1.58 -17.66
N ARG A 107 -14.58 -2.25 -18.11
CA ARG A 107 -15.97 -1.93 -17.79
C ARG A 107 -16.54 -3.03 -16.94
N ILE A 108 -17.23 -2.67 -15.86
CA ILE A 108 -18.03 -3.59 -15.05
C ILE A 108 -19.50 -3.26 -15.23
N GLU A 109 -20.31 -4.28 -15.37
CA GLU A 109 -21.75 -4.17 -15.56
C GLU A 109 -22.46 -5.21 -14.70
N LEU A 110 -23.52 -4.78 -14.01
CA LEU A 110 -24.41 -5.64 -13.28
C LEU A 110 -25.87 -5.24 -13.55
N GLN A 111 -26.63 -6.14 -14.16
CA GLN A 111 -28.03 -5.97 -14.48
C GLN A 111 -28.79 -7.26 -14.15
N LYS A 112 -30.11 -7.17 -13.94
CA LYS A 112 -30.99 -8.32 -13.72
C LYS A 112 -30.64 -9.21 -12.53
N ALA A 113 -29.73 -8.78 -11.64
CA ALA A 113 -29.46 -9.47 -10.38
C ALA A 113 -30.61 -9.20 -9.39
N ARG A 114 -30.95 -10.16 -8.53
CA ARG A 114 -32.07 -10.11 -7.60
C ARG A 114 -31.60 -9.92 -6.16
N GLU A 115 -32.40 -9.24 -5.36
CA GLU A 115 -32.20 -9.20 -3.91
C GLU A 115 -32.58 -10.55 -3.28
N LYS A 116 -31.94 -10.86 -2.16
CA LYS A 116 -32.27 -12.04 -1.35
C LYS A 116 -33.45 -11.69 -0.44
N VAL A 117 -34.59 -12.30 -0.70
CA VAL A 117 -35.79 -12.15 0.12
C VAL A 117 -36.11 -13.50 0.79
N GLY A 118 -36.60 -13.47 2.03
CA GLY A 118 -37.08 -14.68 2.72
C GLY A 118 -38.38 -15.23 2.13
N PHE A 119 -38.68 -16.48 2.47
CA PHE A 119 -39.97 -17.14 2.17
C PHE A 119 -40.33 -17.34 0.70
N GLY A 120 -39.36 -17.67 -0.18
CA GLY A 120 -39.62 -18.12 -1.54
C GLY A 120 -40.23 -17.07 -2.49
N LYS A 121 -40.30 -15.81 -2.08
CA LYS A 121 -40.75 -14.71 -2.96
C LYS A 121 -39.57 -14.26 -3.86
N PRO A 122 -39.80 -14.01 -5.16
CA PRO A 122 -38.79 -13.44 -6.00
C PRO A 122 -38.44 -12.01 -5.54
N GLY A 123 -37.17 -11.75 -5.25
CA GLY A 123 -36.69 -10.43 -4.87
C GLY A 123 -36.72 -9.44 -6.05
N ASN A 124 -36.68 -8.14 -5.74
CA ASN A 124 -36.62 -7.08 -6.73
C ASN A 124 -35.31 -7.15 -7.53
N PHE A 125 -35.39 -6.74 -8.79
CA PHE A 125 -34.16 -6.58 -9.59
C PHE A 125 -33.37 -5.38 -9.12
N ILE A 126 -32.05 -5.51 -9.21
CA ILE A 126 -31.11 -4.40 -8.94
C ILE A 126 -31.24 -3.31 -9.99
N ALA A 127 -31.12 -2.06 -9.58
CA ALA A 127 -30.92 -0.95 -10.51
C ALA A 127 -29.70 -1.22 -11.38
N PRO A 128 -29.77 -1.03 -12.70
CA PRO A 128 -28.62 -1.22 -13.58
C PRO A 128 -27.42 -0.45 -13.10
N PHE A 129 -26.28 -1.12 -13.01
CA PHE A 129 -25.02 -0.54 -12.61
C PHE A 129 -23.98 -0.74 -13.71
N VAL A 130 -23.32 0.35 -14.08
CA VAL A 130 -22.19 0.36 -15.01
C VAL A 130 -21.12 1.27 -14.44
N SER A 131 -19.89 0.81 -14.45
CA SER A 131 -18.73 1.60 -14.07
C SER A 131 -17.53 1.20 -14.90
N GLN A 132 -16.47 2.00 -14.82
CA GLN A 132 -15.21 1.72 -15.51
C GLN A 132 -14.02 2.13 -14.67
N TRP A 133 -12.89 1.46 -14.92
CA TRP A 133 -11.59 1.84 -14.37
C TRP A 133 -10.52 1.66 -15.43
N LYS A 134 -9.37 2.27 -15.20
CA LYS A 134 -8.21 2.15 -16.10
C LYS A 134 -7.05 1.52 -15.36
N THR A 135 -6.21 0.81 -16.12
CA THR A 135 -4.90 0.38 -15.66
C THR A 135 -3.83 1.35 -16.18
N PRO A 136 -2.74 1.54 -15.43
CA PRO A 136 -1.67 2.44 -15.85
C PRO A 136 -0.89 1.87 -17.04
N ASP A 137 -0.13 2.73 -17.69
CA ASP A 137 0.91 2.33 -18.63
C ASP A 137 1.95 1.43 -17.94
N ARG A 138 2.58 0.55 -18.70
CA ARG A 138 3.75 -0.18 -18.24
C ARG A 138 4.97 0.75 -18.33
N ALA A 139 5.48 1.15 -17.18
CA ALA A 139 6.63 2.06 -17.10
C ALA A 139 7.53 1.70 -15.93
N PHE A 140 8.79 2.08 -16.03
CA PHE A 140 9.76 1.96 -14.95
C PHE A 140 10.63 3.21 -14.86
N VAL A 141 11.30 3.37 -13.72
CA VAL A 141 12.20 4.49 -13.44
C VAL A 141 13.59 3.95 -13.16
N TYR A 142 14.60 4.64 -13.65
CA TYR A 142 16.00 4.29 -13.38
C TYR A 142 16.89 5.55 -13.32
N ILE A 143 18.08 5.38 -12.75
CA ILE A 143 19.12 6.41 -12.77
C ILE A 143 20.05 6.09 -13.95
N GLY A 144 20.20 7.03 -14.87
CA GLY A 144 21.04 6.87 -16.05
C GLY A 144 22.52 6.83 -15.67
N THR A 145 23.28 6.04 -16.41
CA THR A 145 24.73 5.84 -16.18
C THR A 145 25.59 6.41 -17.30
N GLU A 146 25.02 6.69 -18.45
CA GLU A 146 25.78 7.04 -19.66
C GLU A 146 25.28 8.33 -20.33
N ALA A 147 26.16 8.96 -21.08
CA ALA A 147 25.91 10.12 -21.92
C ALA A 147 25.06 11.22 -21.23
N THR A 148 24.02 11.70 -21.90
CA THR A 148 23.10 12.74 -21.43
C THR A 148 22.20 12.32 -20.27
N GLU A 149 22.11 11.01 -20.00
CA GLU A 149 21.31 10.44 -18.93
C GLU A 149 22.09 10.31 -17.61
N LYS A 150 23.41 10.42 -17.65
CA LYS A 150 24.27 10.17 -16.49
C LYS A 150 23.88 10.99 -15.26
N GLY A 151 23.56 10.26 -14.17
CA GLY A 151 23.13 10.85 -12.90
C GLY A 151 21.70 11.39 -12.89
N ARG A 152 20.95 11.24 -13.95
CA ARG A 152 19.58 11.74 -14.07
C ARG A 152 18.56 10.64 -13.77
N LEU A 153 17.39 11.04 -13.29
CA LEU A 153 16.24 10.16 -13.12
C LEU A 153 15.44 10.13 -14.42
N ILE A 154 15.22 8.93 -14.94
CA ILE A 154 14.55 8.70 -16.22
C ILE A 154 13.32 7.85 -15.99
N LEU A 155 12.20 8.27 -16.58
CA LEU A 155 10.97 7.48 -16.70
C LEU A 155 10.90 6.90 -18.11
N GLU A 156 10.87 5.60 -18.23
CA GLU A 156 10.67 4.90 -19.49
C GLU A 156 9.29 4.26 -19.51
N ASN A 157 8.44 4.75 -20.39
CA ASN A 157 7.10 4.27 -20.64
C ASN A 157 7.13 3.25 -21.79
N LEU A 158 7.06 1.97 -21.46
CA LEU A 158 7.12 0.88 -22.42
C LEU A 158 5.85 0.77 -23.28
N THR A 159 4.71 1.21 -22.73
CA THR A 159 3.44 1.20 -23.46
C THR A 159 3.44 2.22 -24.60
N ARG A 160 3.91 3.43 -24.32
CA ARG A 160 3.98 4.54 -25.29
C ARG A 160 5.31 4.61 -26.04
N GLN A 161 6.28 3.76 -25.69
CA GLN A 161 7.64 3.81 -26.22
C GLN A 161 8.28 5.19 -26.05
N GLN A 162 8.03 5.82 -24.91
CA GLN A 162 8.46 7.18 -24.62
C GLN A 162 9.40 7.20 -23.41
N LYS A 163 10.51 7.92 -23.56
CA LYS A 163 11.47 8.18 -22.51
C LYS A 163 11.39 9.65 -22.08
N THR A 164 11.29 9.89 -20.79
CA THR A 164 11.20 11.23 -20.19
C THR A 164 12.32 11.43 -19.18
N LEU A 165 13.14 12.45 -19.38
CA LEU A 165 14.16 12.89 -18.43
C LEU A 165 13.49 13.71 -17.32
N LEU A 166 13.35 13.14 -16.13
CA LEU A 166 12.62 13.76 -15.02
C LEU A 166 13.42 14.80 -14.27
N THR A 167 14.76 14.69 -14.25
CA THR A 167 15.63 15.62 -13.52
C THR A 167 16.53 16.39 -14.48
N PRO A 168 16.90 17.65 -14.15
CA PRO A 168 17.80 18.45 -14.97
C PRO A 168 19.26 17.92 -14.86
N GLN A 169 20.14 18.38 -15.73
CA GLN A 169 21.52 17.90 -15.83
C GLN A 169 22.40 18.37 -14.65
N ASN A 170 22.02 19.43 -13.97
CA ASN A 170 22.76 19.95 -12.83
C ASN A 170 22.52 19.17 -11.51
N LEU A 171 21.62 18.18 -11.50
CA LEU A 171 21.37 17.32 -10.34
C LEU A 171 21.88 15.90 -10.60
N VAL A 172 22.69 15.40 -9.67
CA VAL A 172 23.15 13.99 -9.67
C VAL A 172 22.34 13.20 -8.66
N VAL A 173 21.40 12.41 -9.17
CA VAL A 173 20.53 11.56 -8.36
C VAL A 173 21.31 10.38 -7.79
N LYS A 174 21.08 10.05 -6.52
CA LYS A 174 21.74 8.95 -5.78
C LYS A 174 20.84 7.78 -5.47
N ASP A 175 19.62 8.07 -5.03
CA ASP A 175 18.62 7.07 -4.67
C ASP A 175 17.21 7.67 -4.87
N TYR A 176 16.21 6.81 -5.01
CA TYR A 176 14.83 7.25 -5.19
C TYR A 176 13.82 6.29 -4.59
N ARG A 177 12.60 6.79 -4.29
CA ARG A 177 11.42 6.03 -3.88
C ARG A 177 10.22 6.55 -4.65
N ILE A 178 9.37 5.64 -5.10
CA ILE A 178 8.17 5.98 -5.87
C ILE A 178 7.01 6.17 -4.89
N TYR A 179 6.31 7.31 -4.97
CA TYR A 179 5.08 7.52 -4.21
C TYR A 179 3.97 6.56 -4.64
N PRO A 180 3.01 6.23 -3.75
CA PRO A 180 1.83 5.46 -4.12
C PRO A 180 1.15 6.01 -5.38
N GLY A 181 0.76 5.11 -6.28
CA GLY A 181 0.17 5.49 -7.58
C GLY A 181 1.16 5.95 -8.64
N GLY A 182 2.45 6.15 -8.30
CA GLY A 182 3.51 6.46 -9.27
C GLY A 182 3.48 7.88 -9.86
N GLY A 183 2.61 8.76 -9.36
CA GLY A 183 2.48 10.14 -9.85
C GLY A 183 3.60 11.09 -9.42
N ARG A 184 4.38 10.70 -8.41
CA ARG A 184 5.53 11.45 -7.90
C ARG A 184 6.67 10.48 -7.53
N ILE A 185 7.89 10.97 -7.51
CA ILE A 185 9.07 10.23 -7.10
C ILE A 185 9.85 11.10 -6.12
N LEU A 186 10.09 10.57 -4.91
CA LEU A 186 11.02 11.13 -3.94
C LEU A 186 12.44 10.69 -4.34
N PHE A 187 13.39 11.61 -4.35
CA PHE A 187 14.77 11.26 -4.68
C PHE A 187 15.76 12.13 -3.89
N SER A 188 16.95 11.60 -3.68
CA SER A 188 18.08 12.35 -3.17
C SER A 188 19.01 12.72 -4.31
N ALA A 189 19.51 13.94 -4.30
CA ALA A 189 20.45 14.43 -5.29
C ALA A 189 21.42 15.46 -4.72
N SER A 190 22.62 15.50 -5.31
CA SER A 190 23.60 16.57 -5.12
C SER A 190 23.62 17.46 -6.34
N GLU A 191 23.93 18.73 -6.19
CA GLU A 191 24.23 19.58 -7.32
C GLU A 191 25.55 19.13 -7.98
N TRP A 192 25.61 19.19 -9.30
CA TRP A 192 26.80 18.75 -10.05
C TRP A 192 28.05 19.53 -9.64
N SER A 193 27.93 20.83 -9.36
CA SER A 193 29.02 21.69 -8.87
C SER A 193 29.63 21.21 -7.55
N ASN A 194 28.81 20.62 -6.69
CA ASN A 194 29.18 20.14 -5.36
C ASN A 194 29.42 18.62 -5.32
N TYR A 195 29.26 17.96 -6.48
CA TYR A 195 29.40 16.52 -6.57
C TYR A 195 30.85 16.10 -6.41
N LYS A 196 31.17 15.47 -5.29
CA LYS A 196 32.42 14.77 -5.05
C LYS A 196 32.11 13.31 -4.75
N PRO A 197 32.74 12.35 -5.46
CA PRO A 197 32.55 10.94 -5.15
C PRO A 197 32.85 10.66 -3.66
N GLY A 198 31.94 9.97 -2.98
CA GLY A 198 32.10 9.63 -1.56
C GLY A 198 31.56 10.65 -0.55
N LEU A 199 31.17 11.84 -0.95
CA LEU A 199 30.51 12.81 -0.07
C LEU A 199 28.99 12.71 -0.19
N PHE A 200 28.32 12.79 0.98
CA PHE A 200 26.85 12.70 1.08
C PHE A 200 26.20 14.10 1.07
N GLU A 201 26.64 14.98 0.16
CA GLU A 201 26.06 16.30 -0.02
C GLU A 201 24.76 16.24 -0.80
N GLN A 202 23.74 15.61 -0.23
CA GLN A 202 22.47 15.39 -0.93
C GLN A 202 21.30 16.03 -0.20
N SER A 203 20.48 16.74 -0.94
CA SER A 203 19.16 17.19 -0.53
C SER A 203 18.09 16.21 -1.03
N LEU A 204 16.90 16.24 -0.41
CA LEU A 204 15.75 15.48 -0.84
C LEU A 204 14.82 16.36 -1.69
N TYR A 205 14.35 15.78 -2.77
CA TYR A 205 13.45 16.39 -3.75
C TYR A 205 12.30 15.44 -4.07
N ALA A 206 11.21 15.98 -4.57
CA ALA A 206 10.17 15.20 -5.23
C ALA A 206 10.00 15.70 -6.67
N VAL A 207 9.77 14.79 -7.61
CA VAL A 207 9.49 15.12 -9.01
C VAL A 207 8.18 14.50 -9.46
N THR A 208 7.42 15.23 -10.27
CA THR A 208 6.17 14.73 -10.86
C THR A 208 6.46 13.80 -12.06
N THR A 209 5.56 12.83 -12.26
CA THR A 209 5.53 11.96 -13.45
C THR A 209 4.28 12.26 -14.28
N ASP A 210 4.15 11.67 -15.45
CA ASP A 210 2.96 11.75 -16.32
C ASP A 210 1.78 10.87 -15.83
N ARG A 211 1.95 10.13 -14.72
CA ARG A 211 0.96 9.17 -14.21
C ARG A 211 -0.19 9.81 -13.42
N ASN A 212 -0.07 11.05 -13.01
CA ASN A 212 -1.15 11.78 -12.36
C ASN A 212 -2.08 12.43 -13.40
N ALA A 213 -3.05 11.67 -13.90
CA ALA A 213 -4.10 12.19 -14.80
C ALA A 213 -4.90 13.36 -14.20
N HIS A 214 -4.79 13.61 -12.88
CA HIS A 214 -5.49 14.66 -12.14
C HIS A 214 -4.56 15.77 -11.65
N SER A 215 -3.26 15.70 -11.93
CA SER A 215 -2.32 16.77 -11.58
C SER A 215 -2.20 17.77 -12.73
N ALA A 216 -2.48 19.04 -12.44
CA ALA A 216 -2.22 20.14 -13.36
C ALA A 216 -0.72 20.40 -13.61
N GLN A 217 0.17 19.67 -12.91
CA GLN A 217 1.62 19.83 -12.99
C GLN A 217 2.20 18.98 -14.10
N LYS A 218 3.07 19.59 -14.90
CA LYS A 218 3.81 18.89 -15.97
C LYS A 218 4.78 17.86 -15.38
N PRO A 219 5.03 16.72 -16.08
CA PRO A 219 6.11 15.80 -15.72
C PRO A 219 7.45 16.53 -15.62
N GLY A 220 8.28 16.13 -14.64
CA GLY A 220 9.57 16.78 -14.40
C GLY A 220 9.50 18.05 -13.54
N THR A 221 8.33 18.43 -13.00
CA THR A 221 8.25 19.51 -12.01
C THR A 221 8.88 19.05 -10.70
N ILE A 222 9.94 19.75 -10.26
CA ILE A 222 10.71 19.41 -9.06
C ILE A 222 10.28 20.31 -7.90
N GLN A 223 10.08 19.68 -6.74
CA GLN A 223 9.86 20.32 -5.45
C GLN A 223 11.01 19.98 -4.51
N HIS A 224 11.64 20.96 -3.89
CA HIS A 224 12.59 20.73 -2.81
C HIS A 224 11.84 20.31 -1.54
N ILE A 225 12.30 19.23 -0.89
CA ILE A 225 11.66 18.64 0.29
C ILE A 225 12.47 18.88 1.55
N LEU A 226 13.79 18.64 1.51
CA LEU A 226 14.65 18.79 2.67
C LEU A 226 16.08 19.13 2.24
N GLY A 227 16.60 20.23 2.77
CA GLY A 227 17.98 20.66 2.53
C GLY A 227 19.01 19.87 3.35
N ASN A 228 20.29 20.13 3.04
CA ASN A 228 21.45 19.51 3.67
C ASN A 228 22.41 20.52 4.30
N GLN A 229 21.96 21.73 4.63
CA GLN A 229 22.85 22.81 5.13
C GLN A 229 23.45 22.46 6.49
N ASP A 230 22.60 22.15 7.49
CA ASP A 230 23.04 21.84 8.85
C ASP A 230 23.33 20.35 9.05
N TYR A 231 22.67 19.50 8.27
CA TYR A 231 22.75 18.04 8.36
C TYR A 231 22.97 17.41 7.01
N GLU A 232 23.84 16.43 6.96
CA GLU A 232 23.96 15.50 5.83
C GLU A 232 22.79 14.51 5.84
N ASN A 233 22.12 14.34 4.70
CA ASN A 233 21.09 13.33 4.52
C ASN A 233 21.72 12.05 3.96
N LEU A 234 21.90 11.04 4.80
CA LEU A 234 22.67 9.83 4.44
C LEU A 234 21.83 8.77 3.74
N LYS A 235 20.63 8.54 4.21
CA LYS A 235 19.68 7.55 3.70
C LYS A 235 18.26 8.01 3.96
N PHE A 236 17.34 7.56 3.14
CA PHE A 236 15.92 7.82 3.35
C PHE A 236 15.07 6.62 2.91
N ASP A 237 13.85 6.58 3.41
CA ASP A 237 12.79 5.68 2.95
C ASP A 237 11.45 6.41 3.00
N LEU A 238 10.50 5.97 2.17
CA LEU A 238 9.17 6.56 2.03
C LEU A 238 8.13 5.58 2.56
N SER A 239 7.21 6.06 3.38
CA SER A 239 6.11 5.22 3.85
C SER A 239 5.22 4.75 2.69
N PRO A 240 4.67 3.53 2.75
CA PRO A 240 3.79 3.00 1.71
C PRO A 240 2.56 3.86 1.39
N ASP A 241 2.07 4.65 2.35
CA ASP A 241 1.00 5.63 2.14
C ASP A 241 1.49 6.98 1.57
N GLY A 242 2.81 7.15 1.43
CA GLY A 242 3.43 8.37 0.90
C GLY A 242 3.46 9.57 1.82
N LYS A 243 3.02 9.44 3.09
CA LYS A 243 2.85 10.58 4.00
C LYS A 243 4.04 10.86 4.91
N ALA A 244 4.90 9.87 5.14
CA ALA A 244 6.07 9.99 5.99
C ALA A 244 7.35 9.61 5.26
N ILE A 245 8.42 10.35 5.53
CA ILE A 245 9.77 10.10 5.03
C ILE A 245 10.64 9.88 6.27
N ALA A 246 11.27 8.69 6.38
CA ALA A 246 12.29 8.43 7.37
C ALA A 246 13.66 8.79 6.79
N ILE A 247 14.51 9.50 7.56
CA ILE A 247 15.79 9.98 7.06
C ILE A 247 16.86 9.77 8.13
N GLN A 248 17.96 9.13 7.78
CA GLN A 248 19.18 9.16 8.59
C GLN A 248 19.92 10.45 8.29
N ARG A 249 20.18 11.24 9.32
CA ARG A 249 20.88 12.52 9.21
C ARG A 249 22.05 12.57 10.19
N ALA A 250 23.12 13.23 9.77
CA ALA A 250 24.27 13.54 10.61
C ALA A 250 24.51 15.05 10.61
N ASN A 251 24.71 15.64 11.80
CA ASN A 251 24.98 17.05 11.94
C ASN A 251 26.40 17.36 11.42
N ARG A 252 26.55 18.40 10.60
CA ARG A 252 27.82 18.76 9.98
C ARG A 252 28.83 19.34 10.98
N SER A 253 28.33 19.97 12.04
CA SER A 253 29.15 20.61 13.07
C SER A 253 29.39 19.72 14.29
N ASN A 254 28.58 18.66 14.47
CA ASN A 254 28.67 17.74 15.60
C ASN A 254 28.50 16.30 15.13
N VAL A 255 29.61 15.59 15.00
CA VAL A 255 29.64 14.19 14.51
C VAL A 255 28.91 13.19 15.43
N GLU A 256 28.69 13.52 16.70
CA GLU A 256 27.94 12.70 17.66
C GLU A 256 26.42 12.85 17.46
N ASP A 257 25.98 13.94 16.83
CA ASP A 257 24.57 14.18 16.53
C ASP A 257 24.19 13.51 15.19
N ILE A 258 24.18 12.19 15.22
CA ILE A 258 23.71 11.35 14.13
C ILE A 258 22.48 10.57 14.58
N GLY A 259 21.44 10.51 13.73
CA GLY A 259 20.20 9.86 14.13
C GLY A 259 19.26 9.52 12.99
N LEU A 260 18.12 8.97 13.39
CA LEU A 260 16.96 8.72 12.53
C LEU A 260 15.91 9.79 12.79
N TRP A 261 15.38 10.34 11.71
CA TRP A 261 14.40 11.42 11.71
C TRP A 261 13.18 11.02 10.90
N VAL A 262 12.05 11.64 11.20
CA VAL A 262 10.82 11.54 10.39
C VAL A 262 10.41 12.93 9.92
N LEU A 263 10.02 13.02 8.67
CA LEU A 263 9.46 14.20 8.04
C LEU A 263 8.09 13.86 7.46
N ARG A 264 7.09 14.71 7.70
CA ARG A 264 5.76 14.64 7.10
C ARG A 264 5.49 15.94 6.37
N PRO A 265 5.83 16.03 5.06
CA PRO A 265 5.82 17.30 4.33
C PRO A 265 4.49 18.06 4.37
N GLU A 266 3.37 17.34 4.41
CA GLU A 266 2.02 17.94 4.39
C GLU A 266 1.49 18.36 5.76
N SER A 267 1.86 17.65 6.84
CA SER A 267 1.31 17.87 8.19
C SER A 267 2.33 18.41 9.20
N ALA A 268 3.60 18.04 9.05
CA ALA A 268 4.71 18.49 9.89
C ALA A 268 5.96 18.68 9.01
N PRO A 269 6.14 19.85 8.37
CA PRO A 269 7.21 20.10 7.40
C PRO A 269 8.61 20.18 8.03
N THR A 270 8.70 20.20 9.36
CA THR A 270 9.97 20.14 10.08
C THR A 270 10.31 18.70 10.44
N ALA A 271 11.52 18.25 10.11
CA ALA A 271 11.99 16.92 10.46
C ALA A 271 12.11 16.75 11.98
N GLN A 272 11.52 15.70 12.53
CA GLN A 272 11.52 15.36 13.96
C GLN A 272 12.40 14.15 14.22
N LYS A 273 13.23 14.21 15.26
CA LYS A 273 14.15 13.13 15.61
C LYS A 273 13.40 11.96 16.25
N LEU A 274 13.62 10.76 15.72
CA LEU A 274 13.09 9.50 16.27
C LEU A 274 14.10 8.78 17.15
N LEU A 275 15.38 8.81 16.78
CA LEU A 275 16.44 8.06 17.44
C LEU A 275 17.73 8.85 17.38
N ASN A 276 18.45 8.95 18.53
CA ASN A 276 19.74 9.65 18.63
C ASN A 276 20.91 8.67 18.56
N ARG A 277 20.99 7.91 17.48
CA ARG A 277 22.12 7.00 17.16
C ARG A 277 22.06 6.65 15.67
N PRO A 278 23.20 6.18 15.08
CA PRO A 278 23.22 5.73 13.70
C PRO A 278 22.16 4.66 13.44
N ALA A 279 21.50 4.77 12.31
CA ALA A 279 20.58 3.76 11.79
C ALA A 279 21.27 2.95 10.68
N GLY A 280 21.02 1.64 10.63
CA GLY A 280 21.45 0.78 9.54
C GLY A 280 20.67 1.03 8.23
N LYS A 281 20.54 0.02 7.39
CA LYS A 281 19.59 0.03 6.27
C LYS A 281 18.19 -0.25 6.82
N PHE A 282 17.54 0.78 7.30
CA PHE A 282 16.16 0.71 7.82
C PHE A 282 15.14 0.58 6.69
N ALA A 283 13.95 0.10 7.03
CA ALA A 283 12.80 0.04 6.13
C ALA A 283 11.51 0.36 6.89
N ILE A 284 10.65 1.19 6.31
CA ILE A 284 9.31 1.46 6.84
C ILE A 284 8.43 0.25 6.54
N ALA A 285 7.66 -0.17 7.53
CA ALA A 285 6.74 -1.30 7.39
C ALA A 285 5.49 -0.94 6.58
N PRO A 286 4.77 -1.93 6.03
CA PRO A 286 3.56 -1.71 5.23
C PRO A 286 2.42 -1.01 5.96
N ASP A 287 2.42 -0.97 7.29
CA ASP A 287 1.46 -0.24 8.13
C ASP A 287 1.64 1.30 8.06
N SER A 288 2.72 1.79 7.44
CA SER A 288 3.10 3.21 7.38
C SER A 288 3.26 3.89 8.76
N ALA A 289 3.31 3.10 9.83
CA ALA A 289 3.38 3.56 11.22
C ALA A 289 4.64 3.10 11.95
N THR A 290 5.26 2.01 11.49
CA THR A 290 6.45 1.42 12.11
C THR A 290 7.63 1.38 11.17
N ILE A 291 8.85 1.32 11.73
CA ILE A 291 10.10 1.23 11.00
C ILE A 291 11.00 0.17 11.64
N ALA A 292 11.53 -0.72 10.83
CA ALA A 292 12.54 -1.67 11.24
C ALA A 292 13.94 -1.04 11.09
N ASN A 293 14.63 -0.85 12.20
CA ASN A 293 15.93 -0.21 12.28
C ASN A 293 17.02 -1.19 12.71
N PRO A 294 17.92 -1.65 11.82
CA PRO A 294 19.06 -2.49 12.17
C PRO A 294 20.01 -1.78 13.14
N GLN A 295 20.42 -2.51 14.16
CA GLN A 295 21.40 -2.12 15.18
C GLN A 295 22.53 -3.16 15.25
N ALA A 296 23.49 -2.96 16.16
CA ALA A 296 24.67 -3.84 16.28
C ALA A 296 24.32 -5.31 16.53
N ASP A 297 23.27 -5.59 17.31
CA ASP A 297 22.91 -6.92 17.84
C ASP A 297 21.53 -7.42 17.38
N GLY A 298 20.80 -6.61 16.60
CA GLY A 298 19.50 -7.01 16.09
C GLY A 298 18.80 -5.90 15.33
N ILE A 299 17.49 -6.06 15.16
CA ILE A 299 16.61 -5.08 14.50
C ILE A 299 15.61 -4.55 15.53
N ALA A 300 15.66 -3.26 15.81
CA ALA A 300 14.65 -2.58 16.62
C ALA A 300 13.46 -2.19 15.75
N ILE A 301 12.25 -2.47 16.24
CA ILE A 301 11.01 -1.99 15.65
C ILE A 301 10.60 -0.71 16.39
N LEU A 302 10.56 0.39 15.68
CA LEU A 302 10.28 1.71 16.22
C LEU A 302 8.97 2.24 15.66
N SER A 303 8.28 3.09 16.43
CA SER A 303 7.19 3.90 15.91
C SER A 303 7.74 5.04 15.04
N LEU A 304 7.06 5.39 13.97
CA LEU A 304 7.30 6.65 13.22
C LEU A 304 6.77 7.89 13.97
N THR A 305 6.12 7.72 15.12
CA THR A 305 5.75 8.82 16.01
C THR A 305 6.91 9.08 16.96
N PRO A 306 7.41 10.32 17.06
CA PRO A 306 8.48 10.69 17.98
C PRO A 306 8.14 10.42 19.44
N ASN A 307 9.19 10.23 20.28
CA ASN A 307 9.09 10.06 21.73
C ASN A 307 8.35 8.79 22.20
N ILE A 308 8.18 7.80 21.32
CA ILE A 308 7.66 6.48 21.69
C ILE A 308 8.84 5.53 21.87
N LYS A 309 8.80 4.73 22.97
CA LYS A 309 9.79 3.68 23.20
C LYS A 309 9.77 2.65 22.07
N PRO A 310 10.89 1.95 21.80
CA PRO A 310 10.90 0.86 20.86
C PRO A 310 9.78 -0.14 21.15
N LEU A 311 9.08 -0.56 20.10
CA LEU A 311 7.92 -1.45 20.20
C LEU A 311 8.36 -2.91 20.38
N ASP A 312 9.47 -3.30 19.72
CA ASP A 312 10.00 -4.65 19.74
C ASP A 312 11.49 -4.67 19.37
N PHE A 313 12.18 -5.80 19.63
CA PHE A 313 13.56 -6.04 19.26
C PHE A 313 13.77 -7.49 18.79
N ILE A 314 14.27 -7.66 17.59
CA ILE A 314 14.49 -8.95 16.96
C ILE A 314 16.01 -9.22 16.91
N PRO A 315 16.55 -10.05 17.86
CA PRO A 315 17.99 -10.24 17.99
C PRO A 315 18.58 -11.09 16.86
N SER A 316 19.89 -10.94 16.64
CA SER A 316 20.73 -11.72 15.73
C SER A 316 20.59 -11.40 14.23
N PHE A 317 19.69 -10.52 13.84
CA PHE A 317 19.59 -10.08 12.46
C PHE A 317 20.33 -8.76 12.23
N ARG A 318 20.91 -8.59 11.04
CA ARG A 318 21.75 -7.43 10.69
C ARG A 318 21.10 -6.50 9.67
N ARG A 319 20.11 -7.00 8.93
CA ARG A 319 19.45 -6.25 7.88
C ARG A 319 18.06 -6.80 7.65
N ILE A 320 17.13 -5.90 7.39
CA ILE A 320 15.85 -6.22 6.78
C ILE A 320 15.93 -5.88 5.29
N PHE A 321 15.48 -6.77 4.44
CA PHE A 321 15.42 -6.55 2.99
C PHE A 321 14.07 -5.98 2.58
N SER A 322 13.00 -6.66 2.93
CA SER A 322 11.63 -6.26 2.60
C SER A 322 10.61 -6.92 3.52
N PHE A 323 9.41 -6.36 3.51
CA PHE A 323 8.22 -6.95 4.12
C PHE A 323 7.32 -7.56 3.05
N THR A 324 6.47 -8.54 3.44
CA THR A 324 5.31 -8.91 2.63
C THR A 324 4.32 -7.75 2.55
N PRO A 325 3.50 -7.64 1.49
CA PRO A 325 2.55 -6.53 1.33
C PRO A 325 1.55 -6.38 2.49
N ASP A 326 1.20 -7.47 3.16
CA ASP A 326 0.33 -7.50 4.33
C ASP A 326 1.04 -7.19 5.66
N GLY A 327 2.36 -7.02 5.63
CA GLY A 327 3.19 -6.72 6.81
C GLY A 327 3.36 -7.88 7.79
N ARG A 328 2.84 -9.08 7.50
CA ARG A 328 2.88 -10.22 8.41
C ARG A 328 4.22 -10.91 8.47
N GLN A 329 5.03 -10.77 7.42
CA GLN A 329 6.33 -11.42 7.30
C GLN A 329 7.36 -10.44 6.76
N SER A 330 8.63 -10.74 7.05
CA SER A 330 9.78 -9.97 6.55
C SER A 330 10.93 -10.90 6.16
N ALA A 331 11.72 -10.47 5.19
CA ALA A 331 12.96 -11.12 4.80
C ALA A 331 14.13 -10.44 5.54
N MET A 332 14.81 -11.19 6.40
CA MET A 332 15.89 -10.67 7.24
C MET A 332 17.20 -11.41 7.01
N LEU A 333 18.31 -10.67 7.05
CA LEU A 333 19.67 -11.19 6.90
C LEU A 333 20.29 -11.50 8.26
N LYS A 334 20.90 -12.68 8.35
CA LYS A 334 21.76 -13.10 9.47
C LYS A 334 23.15 -13.43 8.94
N TYR A 335 24.18 -12.97 9.65
CA TYR A 335 25.55 -13.46 9.48
C TYR A 335 25.80 -14.64 10.41
N ASN A 336 26.32 -15.72 9.87
CA ASN A 336 26.62 -16.94 10.62
C ASN A 336 28.09 -16.95 11.08
N SER A 337 28.38 -17.74 12.11
CA SER A 337 29.76 -17.87 12.65
C SER A 337 30.75 -18.48 11.67
N ASP A 338 30.30 -19.21 10.66
CA ASP A 338 31.09 -19.79 9.60
C ASP A 338 31.28 -18.86 8.38
N PHE A 339 31.06 -17.55 8.56
CA PHE A 339 31.14 -16.50 7.53
C PHE A 339 30.16 -16.64 6.36
N THR A 340 29.16 -17.52 6.48
CA THR A 340 28.04 -17.57 5.54
C THR A 340 26.99 -16.54 5.91
N GLN A 341 26.13 -16.23 4.95
CA GLN A 341 24.96 -15.37 5.15
C GLN A 341 23.70 -16.20 4.93
N SER A 342 22.70 -15.96 5.77
CA SER A 342 21.39 -16.59 5.65
C SER A 342 20.28 -15.58 5.57
N VAL A 343 19.32 -15.81 4.67
CA VAL A 343 18.06 -15.06 4.64
C VAL A 343 16.99 -15.87 5.34
N PHE A 344 16.34 -15.24 6.29
CA PHE A 344 15.25 -15.81 7.07
C PHE A 344 13.93 -15.13 6.70
N LEU A 345 12.87 -15.93 6.66
CA LEU A 345 11.50 -15.45 6.76
C LEU A 345 11.18 -15.32 8.25
N VAL A 346 10.84 -14.11 8.67
CA VAL A 346 10.48 -13.79 10.06
C VAL A 346 9.05 -13.28 10.09
N THR A 347 8.21 -13.92 10.91
CA THR A 347 6.81 -13.47 11.08
C THR A 347 6.71 -12.45 12.20
N ASN A 348 5.64 -11.66 12.23
CA ASN A 348 5.33 -10.74 13.32
C ASN A 348 5.01 -11.44 14.66
N GLN A 349 4.84 -12.78 14.63
CA GLN A 349 4.70 -13.62 15.83
C GLN A 349 6.05 -14.18 16.33
N GLY A 350 7.18 -13.77 15.69
CA GLY A 350 8.51 -14.19 16.07
C GLY A 350 8.96 -15.55 15.52
N LEU A 351 8.17 -16.22 14.68
CA LEU A 351 8.60 -17.45 14.01
C LEU A 351 9.67 -17.11 12.96
N LYS A 352 10.73 -17.95 12.92
CA LYS A 352 11.90 -17.77 12.06
C LYS A 352 12.12 -19.01 11.22
N LYS A 353 12.17 -18.87 9.89
CA LYS A 353 12.46 -19.95 8.94
C LYS A 353 13.62 -19.54 8.06
N GLU A 354 14.71 -20.30 8.08
CA GLU A 354 15.81 -20.12 7.13
C GLU A 354 15.35 -20.52 5.73
N LEU A 355 15.52 -19.62 4.76
CA LEU A 355 15.12 -19.83 3.37
C LEU A 355 16.31 -20.25 2.51
N ILE A 356 17.45 -19.56 2.67
CA ILE A 356 18.64 -19.77 1.87
C ILE A 356 19.88 -19.41 2.68
N ARG A 357 20.95 -20.17 2.49
CA ARG A 357 22.29 -19.93 3.07
C ARG A 357 23.32 -19.95 1.97
N THR A 358 24.27 -19.02 2.00
CA THR A 358 25.31 -18.89 0.98
C THR A 358 26.60 -18.30 1.55
N ALA A 359 27.72 -18.65 0.93
CA ALA A 359 29.00 -17.98 1.15
C ALA A 359 29.15 -16.68 0.33
N GLY A 360 28.22 -16.44 -0.63
CA GLY A 360 28.13 -15.18 -1.36
C GLY A 360 27.45 -14.09 -0.52
N GLU A 361 27.42 -12.88 -1.07
CA GLU A 361 26.79 -11.72 -0.43
C GLU A 361 25.40 -11.48 -1.02
N PHE A 362 24.39 -11.28 -0.15
CA PHE A 362 23.08 -10.82 -0.56
C PHE A 362 23.07 -9.33 -0.82
N ILE A 363 22.80 -8.94 -2.06
CA ILE A 363 22.67 -7.55 -2.46
C ILE A 363 21.30 -7.00 -2.06
N ASN A 364 20.25 -7.72 -2.44
CA ASN A 364 18.86 -7.36 -2.12
C ASN A 364 17.94 -8.58 -2.19
N CYS A 365 16.83 -8.54 -1.43
CA CYS A 365 15.73 -9.48 -1.52
C CYS A 365 14.40 -8.72 -1.44
N GLN A 366 13.45 -9.05 -2.31
CA GLN A 366 12.16 -8.40 -2.38
C GLN A 366 11.04 -9.41 -2.59
N PHE A 367 9.95 -9.26 -1.82
CA PHE A 367 8.75 -10.05 -2.02
C PHE A 367 8.02 -9.61 -3.29
N ASP A 368 7.48 -10.58 -4.00
CA ASP A 368 6.49 -10.35 -5.05
C ASP A 368 5.23 -9.74 -4.41
N PRO A 369 4.67 -8.65 -4.97
CA PRO A 369 3.49 -8.02 -4.39
C PRO A 369 2.20 -8.85 -4.48
N ARG A 370 2.20 -9.95 -5.25
CA ARG A 370 1.01 -10.79 -5.52
C ARG A 370 1.16 -12.24 -5.11
N ASN A 371 2.36 -12.77 -5.24
CA ASN A 371 2.65 -14.18 -5.00
C ASN A 371 3.49 -14.35 -3.74
N PRO A 372 3.41 -15.49 -3.04
CA PRO A 372 4.25 -15.77 -1.89
C PRO A 372 5.67 -16.15 -2.31
N GLN A 373 6.30 -15.31 -3.14
CA GLN A 373 7.65 -15.52 -3.69
C GLN A 373 8.58 -14.42 -3.22
N LEU A 374 9.82 -14.78 -2.92
CA LEU A 374 10.90 -13.87 -2.57
C LEU A 374 11.99 -13.95 -3.64
N TYR A 375 12.27 -12.84 -4.29
CA TYR A 375 13.36 -12.72 -5.27
C TYR A 375 14.58 -12.13 -4.59
N CYS A 376 15.73 -12.83 -4.67
CA CYS A 376 16.99 -12.37 -4.11
C CYS A 376 18.06 -12.23 -5.18
N LEU A 377 18.77 -11.10 -5.13
CA LEU A 377 19.99 -10.88 -5.89
C LEU A 377 21.18 -11.11 -4.97
N LEU A 378 22.10 -12.00 -5.39
CA LEU A 378 23.28 -12.34 -4.61
C LEU A 378 24.53 -12.49 -5.49
N THR A 379 25.69 -12.24 -4.91
CA THR A 379 26.97 -12.54 -5.56
C THR A 379 27.29 -14.02 -5.43
N ARG A 380 27.89 -14.60 -6.45
CA ARG A 380 28.42 -15.96 -6.40
C ARG A 380 29.95 -15.90 -6.32
N ARG A 381 30.56 -16.42 -5.27
CA ARG A 381 32.01 -16.64 -5.27
C ARG A 381 32.33 -17.67 -6.36
N LYS A 382 33.15 -17.29 -7.33
CA LYS A 382 33.81 -18.26 -8.21
C LYS A 382 34.75 -19.07 -7.33
N SER A 383 34.57 -20.39 -7.24
CA SER A 383 35.60 -21.26 -6.72
C SER A 383 36.82 -21.12 -7.64
N GLU A 384 37.94 -20.63 -7.11
CA GLU A 384 39.19 -20.71 -7.82
C GLU A 384 39.45 -22.17 -8.15
N LYS A 385 39.46 -22.50 -9.44
CA LYS A 385 40.03 -23.77 -9.90
C LYS A 385 41.45 -23.81 -9.38
N LYS A 386 41.76 -24.73 -8.45
CA LYS A 386 43.15 -25.03 -8.10
C LYS A 386 43.87 -25.32 -9.40
N ILE A 387 44.76 -24.43 -9.79
CA ILE A 387 45.71 -24.70 -10.86
C ILE A 387 46.54 -25.88 -10.37
N PRO A 388 46.60 -27.02 -11.07
CA PRO A 388 47.48 -28.10 -10.68
C PRO A 388 48.88 -27.54 -10.66
N LYS A 389 49.59 -27.63 -9.54
CA LYS A 389 51.01 -27.43 -9.50
C LYS A 389 51.67 -28.56 -10.27
N ASN A 390 52.20 -28.24 -11.44
CA ASN A 390 53.17 -29.11 -12.13
C ASN A 390 54.47 -29.15 -11.35
#